data_ae6a06c2549ba0ddb7646e74116a798e
#
_entry.id   ae6a06c2549ba0ddb7646e74116a798e
#
_cell.length_a   1.000
_cell.length_b   1.000
_cell.length_c   1.000
_cell.angle_alpha   90.00
_cell.angle_beta   90.00
_cell.angle_gamma   90.00
#
_symmetry.space_group_name_H-M   'P 1'
#
loop_
_entity.id
_entity.type
_entity.pdbx_description
1 polymer ?
#
loop_
_entity_poly.entity_id
_entity_poly.type
_entity_poly.pdbx_seq_one_letter_code
_entity_poly.pdbx_strand_id
1 'polypeptide(L)'
;MKKRIFSIIVVAILVLGLALTGCDKSSGPAKVEDDPNVSSLNVYSFTDEVPSMLKKYAELNSDFNLTINETIRATDTGAYQPALDTALQSGGSSAPDIYAAEAAFVLKYTQGGASSYAAPYKDLGIDVDNLIKEAKIAQYTVDIGTRPSDKNVVGLGYQATGGAFIYRRSIAKDVWGTDDPKEIEKKVGPGMDKFFDAAEELKAKGYAIISGDGDLWHAVENSSEKGWIVDDKLHIDKKREAFLDLSKQLKDNGYHNDTADWTEAWYADMKDAGEKKVFGFFGPAWLINYVILDHSGYDPDEGEMGTFGDWAICVPPEGFFWGGTWVLGNKDTKIKQTVGKIIQWITLDSSDTGLQYMWANGTFSEGGGKDAVASAAVMERSDGKLDFLGGQDMFEIFVPAGENASGKNMTEFDEDINSFWREQVNEYVAGSKSREQAIEDFKKQVKDELDIDAE
;
A
#
# COMPACT_ATOMS: atom_id res chain seq x y z
N MET A 1 -34.21 -55.61 -52.86
CA MET A 1 -32.90 -55.00 -52.54
C MET A 1 -32.87 -53.59 -53.11
N LYS A 2 -33.51 -52.65 -52.51
CA LYS A 2 -33.46 -51.21 -52.77
C LYS A 2 -33.99 -50.49 -51.53
N LYS A 3 -33.13 -50.11 -50.60
CA LYS A 3 -33.43 -49.18 -49.49
C LYS A 3 -32.22 -49.15 -48.56
N ARG A 4 -31.14 -48.46 -48.89
CA ARG A 4 -30.04 -48.11 -47.97
C ARG A 4 -29.01 -47.19 -48.67
N ILE A 5 -29.40 -46.08 -49.30
CA ILE A 5 -28.48 -45.07 -49.85
C ILE A 5 -29.04 -43.61 -49.67
N PHE A 6 -29.87 -43.37 -48.70
CA PHE A 6 -30.38 -41.97 -48.54
C PHE A 6 -30.14 -41.36 -47.14
N SER A 7 -29.28 -41.98 -46.31
CA SER A 7 -29.06 -41.49 -44.94
C SER A 7 -27.62 -40.99 -44.62
N ILE A 8 -26.77 -40.82 -45.66
CA ILE A 8 -25.34 -40.42 -45.40
C ILE A 8 -25.03 -39.00 -45.89
N ILE A 9 -25.94 -38.31 -46.62
CA ILE A 9 -25.66 -36.97 -47.14
C ILE A 9 -26.17 -35.82 -46.26
N VAL A 10 -26.98 -36.09 -45.23
CA VAL A 10 -27.54 -35.03 -44.32
C VAL A 10 -26.64 -34.80 -43.06
N VAL A 11 -25.71 -35.67 -42.75
CA VAL A 11 -24.84 -35.54 -41.56
C VAL A 11 -23.53 -34.74 -41.90
N ALA A 12 -23.16 -34.55 -43.16
CA ALA A 12 -21.93 -33.87 -43.55
C ALA A 12 -22.05 -32.34 -43.68
N ILE A 13 -23.24 -31.77 -43.56
CA ILE A 13 -23.44 -30.30 -43.64
C ILE A 13 -23.65 -29.64 -42.30
N LEU A 14 -23.78 -30.40 -41.20
CA LEU A 14 -23.95 -29.86 -39.85
C LEU A 14 -22.65 -29.84 -38.99
N VAL A 15 -21.50 -30.28 -39.54
CA VAL A 15 -20.20 -30.27 -38.85
C VAL A 15 -19.27 -29.17 -39.36
N LEU A 16 -19.62 -28.39 -40.39
CA LEU A 16 -18.83 -27.30 -40.91
C LEU A 16 -19.26 -25.90 -40.40
N GLY A 17 -20.20 -25.82 -39.45
CA GLY A 17 -20.73 -24.57 -38.89
C GLY A 17 -20.22 -24.22 -37.48
N LEU A 18 -19.32 -25.00 -36.86
CA LEU A 18 -18.91 -24.84 -35.45
C LEU A 18 -17.42 -24.70 -35.23
N ALA A 19 -16.67 -24.27 -36.25
CA ALA A 19 -15.21 -24.08 -36.14
C ALA A 19 -14.73 -22.67 -36.53
N LEU A 20 -15.55 -21.64 -36.25
CA LEU A 20 -15.12 -20.22 -36.41
C LEU A 20 -15.70 -19.30 -35.34
N THR A 21 -15.63 -19.70 -34.07
CA THR A 21 -15.81 -18.79 -32.95
C THR A 21 -14.78 -19.09 -31.87
N GLY A 22 -13.56 -18.73 -32.13
CA GLY A 22 -12.43 -18.87 -31.25
C GLY A 22 -11.30 -17.94 -31.66
N CYS A 23 -11.62 -16.69 -31.99
CA CYS A 23 -10.69 -15.59 -31.85
C CYS A 23 -11.16 -14.81 -30.63
N ASP A 24 -10.45 -14.98 -29.55
CA ASP A 24 -10.47 -14.10 -28.40
C ASP A 24 -10.06 -12.71 -28.90
N LYS A 25 -11.05 -11.94 -29.34
CA LYS A 25 -10.90 -10.51 -29.44
C LYS A 25 -10.90 -10.04 -28.01
N SER A 26 -9.76 -9.57 -27.51
CA SER A 26 -9.73 -8.65 -26.39
C SER A 26 -10.79 -7.57 -26.71
N SER A 27 -11.97 -7.70 -26.14
CA SER A 27 -12.98 -6.66 -26.26
C SER A 27 -12.41 -5.45 -25.53
N GLY A 28 -12.18 -4.37 -26.24
CA GLY A 28 -11.80 -3.09 -25.64
C GLY A 28 -12.79 -2.70 -24.52
N PRO A 29 -12.52 -1.62 -23.79
CA PRO A 29 -13.34 -1.20 -22.66
C PRO A 29 -14.81 -1.07 -23.07
N ALA A 30 -15.71 -1.36 -22.13
CA ALA A 30 -17.13 -1.25 -22.35
C ALA A 30 -17.51 0.21 -22.68
N LYS A 31 -18.37 0.40 -23.67
CA LYS A 31 -18.96 1.73 -23.90
C LYS A 31 -20.01 1.95 -22.81
N VAL A 32 -19.73 2.87 -21.89
CA VAL A 32 -20.61 3.17 -20.75
C VAL A 32 -21.13 4.60 -20.86
N GLU A 33 -22.32 4.82 -20.28
CA GLU A 33 -22.98 6.12 -20.25
C GLU A 33 -23.50 6.36 -18.81
N ASP A 34 -23.65 7.62 -18.45
CA ASP A 34 -24.22 8.03 -17.18
C ASP A 34 -25.73 8.21 -17.28
N ASP A 35 -26.46 7.91 -16.21
CA ASP A 35 -27.87 8.28 -16.08
C ASP A 35 -27.97 9.81 -15.93
N PRO A 36 -28.61 10.53 -16.88
CA PRO A 36 -28.69 11.97 -16.86
C PRO A 36 -29.54 12.56 -15.71
N ASN A 37 -30.26 11.69 -14.98
CA ASN A 37 -31.06 12.11 -13.82
C ASN A 37 -30.26 12.12 -12.51
N VAL A 38 -29.03 11.62 -12.49
CA VAL A 38 -28.17 11.67 -11.33
C VAL A 38 -27.48 13.02 -11.25
N SER A 39 -27.59 13.70 -10.11
CA SER A 39 -27.04 15.02 -9.87
C SER A 39 -25.95 15.05 -8.78
N SER A 40 -25.61 13.91 -8.21
CA SER A 40 -24.57 13.81 -7.17
C SER A 40 -23.70 12.57 -7.34
N LEU A 41 -22.49 12.66 -6.80
CA LEU A 41 -21.52 11.57 -6.67
C LEU A 41 -21.24 11.38 -5.18
N ASN A 42 -21.37 10.18 -4.68
CA ASN A 42 -21.10 9.84 -3.29
C ASN A 42 -19.70 9.22 -3.17
N VAL A 43 -18.86 9.77 -2.29
CA VAL A 43 -17.54 9.20 -1.98
C VAL A 43 -17.44 8.82 -0.51
N TYR A 44 -16.89 7.61 -0.25
CA TYR A 44 -16.55 7.12 1.08
C TYR A 44 -15.03 7.02 1.18
N SER A 45 -14.47 7.64 2.23
CA SER A 45 -13.04 7.64 2.48
C SER A 45 -12.75 7.62 3.97
N PHE A 46 -11.56 7.14 4.34
CA PHE A 46 -11.08 7.17 5.71
C PHE A 46 -10.26 8.44 6.02
N THR A 47 -9.83 9.16 4.99
CA THR A 47 -9.21 10.49 5.06
C THR A 47 -9.90 11.44 4.09
N ASP A 48 -9.53 12.71 4.12
CA ASP A 48 -9.98 13.74 3.16
C ASP A 48 -9.22 13.73 1.82
N GLU A 49 -8.25 12.82 1.67
CA GLU A 49 -7.34 12.77 0.53
C GLU A 49 -8.08 12.47 -0.79
N VAL A 50 -8.80 11.34 -0.88
CA VAL A 50 -9.59 11.00 -2.08
C VAL A 50 -10.71 12.04 -2.33
N PRO A 51 -11.49 12.50 -1.32
CA PRO A 51 -12.41 13.62 -1.51
C PRO A 51 -11.76 14.90 -2.09
N SER A 52 -10.55 15.24 -1.63
CA SER A 52 -9.80 16.41 -2.17
C SER A 52 -9.38 16.21 -3.63
N MET A 53 -9.02 14.96 -4.02
CA MET A 53 -8.77 14.61 -5.42
C MET A 53 -10.01 14.80 -6.30
N LEU A 54 -11.20 14.39 -5.82
CA LEU A 54 -12.45 14.59 -6.56
C LEU A 54 -12.78 16.10 -6.73
N LYS A 55 -12.56 16.92 -5.71
CA LYS A 55 -12.71 18.38 -5.81
C LYS A 55 -11.76 18.95 -6.84
N LYS A 56 -10.49 18.51 -6.83
CA LYS A 56 -9.49 18.93 -7.81
C LYS A 56 -9.88 18.50 -9.23
N TYR A 57 -10.38 17.28 -9.40
CA TYR A 57 -10.91 16.84 -10.68
C TYR A 57 -12.04 17.74 -11.17
N ALA A 58 -12.98 18.11 -10.30
CA ALA A 58 -14.09 19.00 -10.62
C ALA A 58 -13.60 20.41 -11.02
N GLU A 59 -12.57 20.94 -10.36
CA GLU A 59 -11.95 22.22 -10.71
C GLU A 59 -11.32 22.20 -12.12
N LEU A 60 -10.69 21.11 -12.49
CA LEU A 60 -9.98 20.96 -13.77
C LEU A 60 -10.90 20.61 -14.94
N ASN A 61 -12.12 20.11 -14.66
CA ASN A 61 -13.06 19.63 -15.68
C ASN A 61 -14.35 20.43 -15.65
N SER A 62 -14.47 21.44 -16.51
CA SER A 62 -15.60 22.38 -16.53
C SER A 62 -16.96 21.75 -16.90
N ASP A 63 -16.96 20.53 -17.45
CA ASP A 63 -18.15 19.74 -17.77
C ASP A 63 -18.60 18.85 -16.59
N PHE A 64 -17.81 18.77 -15.52
CA PHE A 64 -18.22 18.10 -14.28
C PHE A 64 -19.27 18.95 -13.56
N ASN A 65 -20.47 18.41 -13.39
CA ASN A 65 -21.62 19.13 -12.86
C ASN A 65 -22.35 18.41 -11.72
N LEU A 66 -21.72 17.38 -11.12
CA LEU A 66 -22.28 16.63 -10.01
C LEU A 66 -21.92 17.27 -8.66
N THR A 67 -22.82 17.21 -7.70
CA THR A 67 -22.52 17.54 -6.30
C THR A 67 -21.75 16.38 -5.68
N ILE A 68 -20.56 16.65 -5.11
CA ILE A 68 -19.77 15.66 -4.39
C ILE A 68 -20.28 15.56 -2.95
N ASN A 69 -20.79 14.40 -2.56
CA ASN A 69 -21.22 14.08 -1.20
C ASN A 69 -20.14 13.19 -0.54
N GLU A 70 -19.50 13.73 0.50
CA GLU A 70 -18.38 13.08 1.17
C GLU A 70 -18.83 12.40 2.46
N THR A 71 -18.38 11.17 2.67
CA THR A 71 -18.48 10.46 3.95
C THR A 71 -17.07 10.07 4.37
N ILE A 72 -16.52 10.80 5.35
CA ILE A 72 -15.18 10.56 5.88
C ILE A 72 -15.31 9.96 7.29
N ARG A 73 -14.63 8.85 7.53
CA ARG A 73 -14.55 8.18 8.84
C ARG A 73 -13.16 7.62 9.02
N ALA A 74 -12.44 8.07 10.05
CA ALA A 74 -11.11 7.56 10.35
C ALA A 74 -11.11 6.06 10.68
N THR A 75 -9.99 5.40 10.43
CA THR A 75 -9.79 3.96 10.67
C THR A 75 -9.43 3.63 12.12
N ASP A 76 -8.82 4.58 12.84
CA ASP A 76 -8.32 4.43 14.21
C ASP A 76 -9.39 3.97 15.22
N THR A 77 -10.66 4.31 14.98
CA THR A 77 -11.81 3.89 15.80
C THR A 77 -12.45 2.59 15.31
N GLY A 78 -11.96 1.97 14.23
CA GLY A 78 -12.59 0.82 13.59
C GLY A 78 -13.95 1.12 12.93
N ALA A 79 -14.36 2.39 12.80
CA ALA A 79 -15.69 2.77 12.35
C ALA A 79 -15.86 2.78 10.84
N TYR A 80 -14.78 2.85 10.06
CA TYR A 80 -14.84 3.00 8.61
C TYR A 80 -15.39 1.76 7.91
N GLN A 81 -14.78 0.60 8.13
CA GLN A 81 -15.17 -0.64 7.43
C GLN A 81 -16.63 -1.02 7.70
N PRO A 82 -17.17 -1.04 8.94
CA PRO A 82 -18.59 -1.34 9.18
C PRO A 82 -19.54 -0.34 8.52
N ALA A 83 -19.17 0.93 8.43
CA ALA A 83 -19.98 1.94 7.76
C ALA A 83 -19.99 1.74 6.24
N LEU A 84 -18.85 1.44 5.65
CA LEU A 84 -18.71 1.15 4.22
C LEU A 84 -19.49 -0.12 3.85
N ASP A 85 -19.33 -1.20 4.63
CA ASP A 85 -20.05 -2.46 4.42
C ASP A 85 -21.58 -2.25 4.43
N THR A 86 -22.07 -1.51 5.44
CA THR A 86 -23.48 -1.18 5.55
C THR A 86 -23.99 -0.40 4.34
N ALA A 87 -23.22 0.59 3.88
CA ALA A 87 -23.58 1.43 2.74
C ALA A 87 -23.59 0.62 1.43
N LEU A 88 -22.60 -0.23 1.20
CA LEU A 88 -22.51 -1.12 0.03
C LEU A 88 -23.65 -2.15 0.02
N GLN A 89 -23.95 -2.78 1.17
CA GLN A 89 -25.02 -3.76 1.30
C GLN A 89 -26.40 -3.15 1.13
N SER A 90 -26.63 -1.98 1.71
CA SER A 90 -27.94 -1.30 1.61
C SER A 90 -28.23 -0.79 0.20
N GLY A 91 -27.19 -0.43 -0.54
CA GLY A 91 -27.36 0.10 -1.89
C GLY A 91 -28.14 1.41 -1.95
N GLY A 92 -28.74 1.70 -3.11
CA GLY A 92 -29.58 2.89 -3.30
C GLY A 92 -28.82 4.20 -3.44
N SER A 93 -29.50 5.33 -3.21
CA SER A 93 -28.95 6.67 -3.47
C SER A 93 -27.88 7.14 -2.46
N SER A 94 -27.72 6.45 -1.33
CA SER A 94 -26.72 6.75 -0.30
C SER A 94 -25.49 5.82 -0.38
N ALA A 95 -25.52 4.81 -1.25
CA ALA A 95 -24.35 3.97 -1.48
C ALA A 95 -23.21 4.80 -2.11
N PRO A 96 -21.94 4.48 -1.81
CA PRO A 96 -20.83 5.15 -2.49
C PRO A 96 -20.83 4.82 -3.98
N ASP A 97 -20.49 5.80 -4.81
CA ASP A 97 -20.12 5.59 -6.22
C ASP A 97 -18.62 5.29 -6.32
N ILE A 98 -17.82 5.96 -5.49
CA ILE A 98 -16.38 5.75 -5.32
C ILE A 98 -16.10 5.53 -3.84
N TYR A 99 -15.21 4.60 -3.52
CA TYR A 99 -14.75 4.38 -2.15
C TYR A 99 -13.26 4.04 -2.10
N ALA A 100 -12.64 4.46 -1.00
CA ALA A 100 -11.24 4.20 -0.72
C ALA A 100 -11.06 2.97 0.18
N ALA A 101 -9.99 2.22 -0.02
CA ALA A 101 -9.59 1.15 0.89
C ALA A 101 -8.08 1.22 1.14
N GLU A 102 -7.70 1.15 2.41
CA GLU A 102 -6.31 1.17 2.85
C GLU A 102 -5.71 -0.24 2.75
N ALA A 103 -4.39 -0.35 2.62
CA ALA A 103 -3.65 -1.60 2.41
C ALA A 103 -4.01 -2.69 3.41
N ALA A 104 -4.20 -2.37 4.70
CA ALA A 104 -4.49 -3.33 5.75
C ALA A 104 -5.79 -4.12 5.50
N PHE A 105 -6.81 -3.47 4.90
CA PHE A 105 -8.13 -4.09 4.70
C PHE A 105 -8.61 -4.11 3.24
N VAL A 106 -7.82 -3.62 2.29
CA VAL A 106 -8.23 -3.55 0.87
C VAL A 106 -8.61 -4.90 0.28
N LEU A 107 -7.95 -5.97 0.71
CA LEU A 107 -8.21 -7.32 0.20
C LEU A 107 -9.64 -7.81 0.45
N LYS A 108 -10.26 -7.41 1.54
CA LYS A 108 -11.70 -7.63 1.78
C LYS A 108 -12.57 -7.11 0.62
N TYR A 109 -12.21 -5.96 0.05
CA TYR A 109 -12.98 -5.27 -1.00
C TYR A 109 -12.52 -5.59 -2.43
N THR A 110 -11.33 -6.14 -2.61
CA THR A 110 -10.82 -6.52 -3.93
C THR A 110 -10.85 -8.02 -4.18
N GLN A 111 -10.64 -8.85 -3.16
CA GLN A 111 -10.48 -10.29 -3.28
C GLN A 111 -11.43 -11.08 -2.39
N GLY A 112 -11.76 -10.57 -1.20
CA GLY A 112 -12.56 -11.22 -0.19
C GLY A 112 -14.06 -11.01 -0.30
N GLY A 113 -14.76 -11.13 0.84
CA GLY A 113 -16.22 -11.19 0.92
C GLY A 113 -16.96 -10.00 0.33
N ALA A 114 -16.39 -8.79 0.38
CA ALA A 114 -16.99 -7.57 -0.17
C ALA A 114 -16.58 -7.26 -1.61
N SER A 115 -15.71 -8.07 -2.24
CA SER A 115 -15.20 -7.81 -3.60
C SER A 115 -16.28 -7.80 -4.68
N SER A 116 -17.43 -8.44 -4.40
CA SER A 116 -18.57 -8.46 -5.31
C SER A 116 -19.28 -7.11 -5.48
N TYR A 117 -19.01 -6.12 -4.62
CA TYR A 117 -19.52 -4.76 -4.74
C TYR A 117 -18.66 -3.89 -5.66
N ALA A 118 -17.39 -4.24 -5.85
CA ALA A 118 -16.47 -3.50 -6.70
C ALA A 118 -16.73 -3.75 -8.18
N ALA A 119 -16.82 -2.68 -8.95
CA ALA A 119 -16.91 -2.76 -10.41
C ALA A 119 -15.56 -3.14 -11.02
N PRO A 120 -15.51 -4.08 -11.98
CA PRO A 120 -14.35 -4.17 -12.85
C PRO A 120 -14.06 -2.83 -13.54
N TYR A 121 -12.83 -2.39 -13.56
CA TYR A 121 -12.46 -1.11 -14.18
C TYR A 121 -12.87 -1.04 -15.66
N LYS A 122 -12.77 -2.16 -16.38
CA LYS A 122 -13.25 -2.25 -17.77
C LYS A 122 -14.75 -1.97 -17.92
N ASP A 123 -15.57 -2.29 -16.88
CA ASP A 123 -17.02 -2.06 -16.87
C ASP A 123 -17.38 -0.60 -16.53
N LEU A 124 -16.38 0.18 -16.13
CA LEU A 124 -16.42 1.64 -15.98
C LEU A 124 -15.88 2.37 -17.23
N GLY A 125 -15.57 1.64 -18.30
CA GLY A 125 -15.06 2.19 -19.56
C GLY A 125 -13.55 2.45 -19.58
N ILE A 126 -12.77 1.89 -18.64
CA ILE A 126 -11.32 2.09 -18.54
C ILE A 126 -10.59 0.99 -19.35
N ASP A 127 -9.65 1.38 -20.21
CA ASP A 127 -8.73 0.47 -20.93
C ASP A 127 -7.56 0.09 -20.01
N VAL A 128 -7.91 -0.64 -18.95
CA VAL A 128 -7.02 -0.87 -17.80
C VAL A 128 -5.71 -1.57 -18.17
N ASP A 129 -5.75 -2.58 -19.03
CA ASP A 129 -4.56 -3.38 -19.40
C ASP A 129 -3.51 -2.57 -20.17
N ASN A 130 -3.95 -1.66 -21.03
CA ASN A 130 -3.06 -0.80 -21.79
C ASN A 130 -2.52 0.33 -20.90
N LEU A 131 -3.37 0.95 -20.09
CA LEU A 131 -2.98 2.06 -19.20
C LEU A 131 -2.03 1.62 -18.10
N ILE A 132 -2.19 0.43 -17.51
CA ILE A 132 -1.24 -0.14 -16.55
C ILE A 132 0.16 -0.25 -17.17
N LYS A 133 0.26 -0.74 -18.40
CA LYS A 133 1.54 -0.89 -19.11
C LYS A 133 2.16 0.45 -19.47
N GLU A 134 1.35 1.38 -19.97
CA GLU A 134 1.78 2.72 -20.37
C GLU A 134 2.30 3.52 -19.19
N ALA A 135 1.57 3.50 -18.09
CA ALA A 135 1.95 4.17 -16.85
C ALA A 135 3.01 3.41 -16.04
N LYS A 136 3.35 2.17 -16.40
CA LYS A 136 4.24 1.27 -15.61
C LYS A 136 3.78 1.20 -14.14
N ILE A 137 2.52 0.89 -13.92
CA ILE A 137 1.96 0.82 -12.56
C ILE A 137 2.66 -0.27 -11.75
N ALA A 138 3.03 0.06 -10.51
CA ALA A 138 3.67 -0.87 -9.58
C ALA A 138 2.87 -2.16 -9.43
N GLN A 139 3.50 -3.31 -9.73
CA GLN A 139 2.81 -4.60 -9.88
C GLN A 139 2.07 -5.05 -8.62
N TYR A 140 2.61 -4.77 -7.42
CA TYR A 140 1.95 -5.16 -6.18
C TYR A 140 0.56 -4.49 -6.01
N THR A 141 0.38 -3.24 -6.49
CA THR A 141 -0.93 -2.57 -6.42
C THR A 141 -1.94 -3.24 -7.34
N VAL A 142 -1.48 -3.75 -8.48
CA VAL A 142 -2.29 -4.51 -9.44
C VAL A 142 -2.65 -5.89 -8.87
N ASP A 143 -1.68 -6.58 -8.26
CA ASP A 143 -1.91 -7.89 -7.63
C ASP A 143 -2.98 -7.80 -6.55
N ILE A 144 -2.88 -6.80 -5.65
CA ILE A 144 -3.86 -6.54 -4.58
C ILE A 144 -5.23 -6.14 -5.16
N GLY A 145 -5.24 -5.31 -6.20
CA GLY A 145 -6.46 -4.80 -6.83
C GLY A 145 -7.13 -5.74 -7.81
N THR A 146 -6.58 -6.93 -8.04
CA THR A 146 -7.11 -7.92 -8.99
C THR A 146 -7.96 -8.97 -8.27
N ARG A 147 -9.24 -9.04 -8.62
CA ARG A 147 -10.15 -10.04 -8.07
C ARG A 147 -9.83 -11.45 -8.58
N PRO A 148 -9.55 -12.44 -7.68
CA PRO A 148 -9.10 -13.77 -8.10
C PRO A 148 -10.12 -14.56 -8.92
N SER A 149 -11.42 -14.38 -8.66
CA SER A 149 -12.49 -15.17 -9.25
C SER A 149 -12.67 -14.96 -10.77
N ASP A 150 -12.41 -13.75 -11.26
CA ASP A 150 -12.61 -13.36 -12.66
C ASP A 150 -11.42 -12.64 -13.30
N LYS A 151 -10.33 -12.47 -12.53
CA LYS A 151 -9.09 -11.80 -12.96
C LYS A 151 -9.28 -10.35 -13.39
N ASN A 152 -10.34 -9.70 -12.96
CA ASN A 152 -10.58 -8.29 -13.25
C ASN A 152 -9.88 -7.40 -12.21
N VAL A 153 -9.27 -6.33 -12.69
CA VAL A 153 -8.83 -5.23 -11.83
C VAL A 153 -10.08 -4.46 -11.37
N VAL A 154 -10.25 -4.36 -10.07
CA VAL A 154 -11.39 -3.71 -9.41
C VAL A 154 -10.99 -2.53 -8.53
N GLY A 155 -9.69 -2.37 -8.28
CA GLY A 155 -9.10 -1.26 -7.54
C GLY A 155 -7.63 -1.08 -7.91
N LEU A 156 -7.11 0.14 -7.87
CA LEU A 156 -5.68 0.44 -7.99
C LEU A 156 -5.29 1.49 -6.97
N GLY A 157 -4.08 1.35 -6.43
CA GLY A 157 -3.44 2.39 -5.65
C GLY A 157 -2.93 3.51 -6.55
N TYR A 158 -2.92 4.74 -6.05
CA TYR A 158 -2.31 5.89 -6.72
C TYR A 158 -0.91 6.20 -6.16
N GLN A 159 -0.55 5.65 -4.99
CA GLN A 159 0.76 5.78 -4.36
C GLN A 159 1.61 4.53 -4.62
N ALA A 160 2.94 4.72 -4.72
CA ALA A 160 3.90 3.64 -4.55
C ALA A 160 4.41 3.68 -3.11
N THR A 161 4.09 2.68 -2.34
CA THR A 161 4.43 2.61 -0.91
C THR A 161 5.54 1.60 -0.60
N GLY A 162 6.34 1.26 -1.63
CA GLY A 162 7.59 0.54 -1.41
C GLY A 162 8.48 1.29 -0.45
N GLY A 163 9.11 0.57 0.50
CA GLY A 163 9.81 1.18 1.63
C GLY A 163 11.29 1.43 1.37
N ALA A 164 11.81 2.41 2.11
CA ALA A 164 13.22 2.74 2.24
C ALA A 164 13.65 2.66 3.70
N PHE A 165 14.96 2.70 3.95
CA PHE A 165 15.49 3.04 5.27
C PHE A 165 15.85 4.54 5.28
N ILE A 166 15.11 5.30 6.09
CA ILE A 166 15.20 6.76 6.22
C ILE A 166 16.10 7.04 7.40
N TYR A 167 17.26 7.69 7.20
CA TYR A 167 18.28 7.80 8.24
C TYR A 167 18.83 9.21 8.43
N ARG A 168 19.43 9.46 9.60
CA ARG A 168 20.06 10.71 10.03
C ARG A 168 21.50 10.81 9.52
N ARG A 169 21.77 11.80 8.66
CA ARG A 169 23.11 12.07 8.09
C ARG A 169 24.15 12.39 9.15
N SER A 170 23.78 13.21 10.13
CA SER A 170 24.70 13.62 11.21
C SER A 170 25.15 12.42 12.05
N ILE A 171 24.24 11.49 12.35
CA ILE A 171 24.56 10.26 13.09
C ILE A 171 25.44 9.35 12.25
N ALA A 172 25.13 9.17 10.96
CA ALA A 172 25.97 8.39 10.04
C ALA A 172 27.42 8.93 10.00
N LYS A 173 27.60 10.24 9.91
CA LYS A 173 28.92 10.89 9.93
C LYS A 173 29.67 10.68 11.24
N ASP A 174 28.99 10.75 12.38
CA ASP A 174 29.62 10.51 13.68
C ASP A 174 30.07 9.05 13.83
N VAL A 175 29.31 8.10 13.37
CA VAL A 175 29.58 6.66 13.56
C VAL A 175 30.54 6.13 12.50
N TRP A 176 30.35 6.48 11.24
CA TRP A 176 31.08 5.88 10.11
C TRP A 176 31.92 6.88 9.30
N GLY A 177 31.87 8.18 9.61
CA GLY A 177 32.60 9.23 8.89
C GLY A 177 32.03 9.57 7.52
N THR A 178 30.88 9.03 7.15
CA THR A 178 30.19 9.26 5.89
C THR A 178 28.68 9.30 6.08
N ASP A 179 27.99 10.05 5.22
CA ASP A 179 26.53 10.06 5.10
C ASP A 179 26.06 9.71 3.68
N ASP A 180 26.97 9.17 2.85
CA ASP A 180 26.64 8.77 1.49
C ASP A 180 25.63 7.62 1.48
N PRO A 181 24.48 7.75 0.81
CA PRO A 181 23.43 6.73 0.83
C PRO A 181 23.88 5.33 0.40
N LYS A 182 24.80 5.24 -0.59
CA LYS A 182 25.31 3.95 -1.06
C LYS A 182 26.26 3.29 -0.08
N GLU A 183 26.97 4.07 0.74
CA GLU A 183 27.82 3.53 1.79
C GLU A 183 27.00 3.12 3.01
N ILE A 184 25.96 3.88 3.36
CA ILE A 184 25.04 3.52 4.46
C ILE A 184 24.22 2.27 4.11
N GLU A 185 23.75 2.14 2.88
CA GLU A 185 23.09 0.91 2.38
C GLU A 185 23.94 -0.35 2.67
N LYS A 186 25.25 -0.30 2.45
CA LYS A 186 26.17 -1.41 2.73
C LYS A 186 26.35 -1.69 4.23
N LYS A 187 26.11 -0.70 5.07
CA LYS A 187 26.16 -0.83 6.54
C LYS A 187 24.89 -1.49 7.08
N VAL A 188 23.72 -1.04 6.64
CA VAL A 188 22.44 -1.54 7.14
C VAL A 188 21.91 -2.77 6.40
N GLY A 189 22.48 -3.13 5.27
CA GLY A 189 22.01 -4.24 4.43
C GLY A 189 23.05 -4.76 3.43
N PRO A 190 22.65 -5.71 2.57
CA PRO A 190 21.40 -6.46 2.63
C PRO A 190 21.34 -7.46 3.78
N GLY A 191 20.14 -7.70 4.26
CA GLY A 191 19.84 -8.68 5.30
C GLY A 191 19.99 -8.18 6.73
N MET A 192 19.27 -8.84 7.65
CA MET A 192 19.17 -8.42 9.05
C MET A 192 20.50 -8.55 9.82
N ASP A 193 21.38 -9.47 9.46
CA ASP A 193 22.69 -9.60 10.13
C ASP A 193 23.48 -8.29 10.09
N LYS A 194 23.58 -7.66 8.91
CA LYS A 194 24.26 -6.36 8.78
C LYS A 194 23.55 -5.24 9.50
N PHE A 195 22.21 -5.28 9.51
CA PHE A 195 21.43 -4.30 10.25
C PHE A 195 21.75 -4.36 11.75
N PHE A 196 21.89 -5.55 12.31
CA PHE A 196 22.24 -5.71 13.72
C PHE A 196 23.73 -5.41 14.00
N ASP A 197 24.63 -5.68 13.05
CA ASP A 197 26.03 -5.21 13.16
C ASP A 197 26.08 -3.67 13.23
N ALA A 198 25.32 -2.98 12.39
CA ALA A 198 25.18 -1.53 12.44
C ALA A 198 24.57 -1.04 13.76
N ALA A 199 23.59 -1.78 14.30
CA ALA A 199 22.97 -1.46 15.60
C ALA A 199 24.00 -1.50 16.74
N GLU A 200 24.93 -2.46 16.73
CA GLU A 200 26.02 -2.54 17.71
C GLU A 200 26.98 -1.35 17.59
N GLU A 201 27.39 -0.98 16.36
CA GLU A 201 28.24 0.19 16.11
C GLU A 201 27.56 1.50 16.58
N LEU A 202 26.27 1.67 16.29
CA LEU A 202 25.46 2.82 16.74
C LEU A 202 25.33 2.89 18.25
N LYS A 203 24.99 1.77 18.91
CA LYS A 203 24.89 1.67 20.37
C LYS A 203 26.21 2.04 21.05
N ALA A 204 27.36 1.65 20.50
CA ALA A 204 28.68 2.01 21.05
C ALA A 204 28.91 3.52 21.11
N LYS A 205 28.14 4.31 20.32
CA LYS A 205 28.13 5.78 20.32
C LYS A 205 26.92 6.38 21.08
N GLY A 206 26.05 5.55 21.65
CA GLY A 206 24.89 5.99 22.41
C GLY A 206 23.63 6.26 21.58
N TYR A 207 23.58 5.79 20.33
CA TYR A 207 22.44 5.91 19.44
C TYR A 207 21.56 4.65 19.46
N ALA A 208 20.29 4.80 19.15
CA ALA A 208 19.38 3.72 18.77
C ALA A 208 19.37 3.58 17.25
N ILE A 209 19.27 2.35 16.73
CA ILE A 209 19.20 2.15 15.28
C ILE A 209 17.81 2.50 14.72
N ILE A 210 16.75 2.18 15.46
CA ILE A 210 15.34 2.47 15.17
C ILE A 210 14.63 2.87 16.45
N SER A 211 13.40 3.38 16.32
CA SER A 211 12.59 3.86 17.42
C SER A 211 11.96 2.70 18.23
N GLY A 212 11.36 1.75 17.53
CA GLY A 212 10.77 0.55 18.12
C GLY A 212 10.83 -0.66 17.18
N ASP A 213 10.38 -1.81 17.64
CA ASP A 213 10.35 -3.01 16.81
C ASP A 213 9.24 -2.99 15.75
N GLY A 214 8.25 -2.09 15.88
CA GLY A 214 7.26 -1.80 14.85
C GLY A 214 7.88 -1.34 13.55
N ASP A 215 8.89 -0.45 13.60
CA ASP A 215 9.66 -0.04 12.42
C ASP A 215 10.24 -1.26 11.66
N LEU A 216 10.81 -2.22 12.40
CA LEU A 216 11.36 -3.45 11.79
C LEU A 216 10.27 -4.38 11.27
N TRP A 217 9.09 -4.41 11.93
CA TRP A 217 7.98 -5.25 11.53
C TRP A 217 7.52 -4.95 10.12
N HIS A 218 7.45 -3.69 9.71
CA HIS A 218 7.07 -3.31 8.36
C HIS A 218 7.96 -3.96 7.29
N ALA A 219 9.26 -4.08 7.57
CA ALA A 219 10.19 -4.77 6.66
C ALA A 219 9.99 -6.30 6.66
N VAL A 220 9.51 -6.89 7.75
CA VAL A 220 9.28 -8.35 7.86
C VAL A 220 7.92 -8.77 7.33
N GLU A 221 6.88 -7.99 7.60
CA GLU A 221 5.48 -8.28 7.29
C GLU A 221 5.27 -8.69 5.84
N ASN A 222 5.74 -7.88 4.91
CA ASN A 222 5.53 -8.06 3.47
C ASN A 222 6.74 -8.62 2.71
N SER A 223 7.85 -8.93 3.39
CA SER A 223 9.03 -9.55 2.77
C SER A 223 9.03 -11.08 2.82
N SER A 224 8.04 -11.70 3.45
CA SER A 224 7.91 -13.15 3.58
C SER A 224 7.71 -13.84 2.23
N GLU A 225 8.29 -15.04 2.09
CA GLU A 225 8.19 -15.84 0.85
C GLU A 225 6.79 -16.42 0.65
N LYS A 226 6.09 -16.71 1.76
CA LYS A 226 4.73 -17.22 1.79
C LYS A 226 3.83 -16.33 2.64
N GLY A 227 2.53 -16.30 2.31
CA GLY A 227 1.52 -15.64 3.12
C GLY A 227 1.22 -16.34 4.43
N TRP A 228 0.39 -15.72 5.25
CA TRP A 228 -0.16 -16.33 6.45
C TRP A 228 -1.06 -17.54 6.14
N ILE A 229 -1.74 -17.51 5.00
CA ILE A 229 -2.62 -18.60 4.57
C ILE A 229 -2.01 -19.31 3.36
N VAL A 230 -1.77 -20.60 3.52
CA VAL A 230 -1.30 -21.50 2.46
C VAL A 230 -2.18 -22.75 2.47
N ASP A 231 -2.81 -23.07 1.33
CA ASP A 231 -3.74 -24.20 1.20
C ASP A 231 -4.83 -24.23 2.29
N ASP A 232 -5.44 -23.06 2.56
CA ASP A 232 -6.49 -22.83 3.58
C ASP A 232 -6.04 -23.10 5.03
N LYS A 233 -4.75 -23.08 5.31
CA LYS A 233 -4.18 -23.26 6.64
C LYS A 233 -3.26 -22.11 7.02
N LEU A 234 -3.16 -21.86 8.32
CA LEU A 234 -2.19 -20.94 8.88
C LEU A 234 -0.77 -21.48 8.66
N HIS A 235 0.05 -20.68 8.03
CA HIS A 235 1.47 -20.91 7.81
C HIS A 235 2.31 -19.78 8.41
N ILE A 236 3.24 -20.10 9.30
CA ILE A 236 4.18 -19.12 9.84
C ILE A 236 5.44 -19.15 8.99
N ASP A 237 5.60 -18.15 8.10
CA ASP A 237 6.82 -18.02 7.30
C ASP A 237 8.05 -17.82 8.19
N LYS A 238 9.19 -18.38 7.78
CA LYS A 238 10.46 -18.32 8.53
C LYS A 238 10.91 -16.90 8.89
N LYS A 239 10.62 -15.89 8.05
CA LYS A 239 10.96 -14.48 8.34
C LYS A 239 10.07 -13.93 9.44
N ARG A 240 8.76 -14.20 9.38
CA ARG A 240 7.83 -13.81 10.43
C ARG A 240 8.14 -14.51 11.75
N GLU A 241 8.48 -15.80 11.70
CA GLU A 241 8.90 -16.54 12.90
C GLU A 241 10.20 -15.97 13.48
N ALA A 242 11.19 -15.63 12.63
CA ALA A 242 12.43 -15.00 13.06
C ALA A 242 12.22 -13.64 13.74
N PHE A 243 11.13 -12.94 13.44
CA PHE A 243 10.83 -11.65 14.04
C PHE A 243 10.70 -11.71 15.58
N LEU A 244 10.26 -12.85 16.15
CA LEU A 244 10.32 -13.07 17.60
C LEU A 244 11.72 -12.80 18.16
N ASP A 245 12.73 -13.43 17.54
CA ASP A 245 14.11 -13.35 18.00
C ASP A 245 14.75 -11.99 17.66
N LEU A 246 14.41 -11.39 16.50
CA LEU A 246 14.89 -10.06 16.09
C LEU A 246 14.36 -8.97 17.04
N SER A 247 13.04 -8.99 17.36
CA SER A 247 12.44 -8.04 18.29
C SER A 247 13.03 -8.20 19.71
N LYS A 248 13.21 -9.44 20.17
CA LYS A 248 13.86 -9.70 21.44
C LYS A 248 15.33 -9.23 21.46
N GLN A 249 16.07 -9.42 20.37
CA GLN A 249 17.44 -8.93 20.26
C GLN A 249 17.54 -7.40 20.31
N LEU A 250 16.60 -6.68 19.65
CA LEU A 250 16.50 -5.22 19.76
C LEU A 250 16.34 -4.79 21.22
N LYS A 251 15.42 -5.43 21.95
CA LYS A 251 15.11 -5.12 23.33
C LYS A 251 16.27 -5.45 24.28
N ASP A 252 16.73 -6.70 24.27
CA ASP A 252 17.75 -7.19 25.20
C ASP A 252 19.09 -6.45 25.05
N ASN A 253 19.43 -6.04 23.83
CA ASN A 253 20.63 -5.26 23.57
C ASN A 253 20.42 -3.74 23.65
N GLY A 254 19.18 -3.26 23.83
CA GLY A 254 18.88 -1.82 23.90
C GLY A 254 19.24 -1.08 22.62
N TYR A 255 18.94 -1.67 21.46
CA TYR A 255 19.20 -1.10 20.14
C TYR A 255 18.11 -0.13 19.67
N HIS A 256 17.01 -0.02 20.38
CA HIS A 256 15.89 0.90 20.12
C HIS A 256 15.48 1.67 21.39
N ASN A 257 14.53 2.58 21.27
CA ASN A 257 13.91 3.31 22.38
C ASN A 257 12.67 2.63 22.96
N ASP A 258 12.26 1.48 22.39
CA ASP A 258 11.10 0.71 22.85
C ASP A 258 9.78 1.48 22.69
N THR A 259 9.66 2.30 21.65
CA THR A 259 8.46 3.08 21.35
C THR A 259 7.52 2.29 20.44
N ALA A 260 6.23 2.55 20.56
CA ALA A 260 5.24 2.06 19.60
C ALA A 260 4.99 3.12 18.51
N ASP A 261 4.76 2.68 17.29
CA ASP A 261 4.41 3.54 16.16
C ASP A 261 3.16 4.37 16.48
N TRP A 262 3.08 5.56 15.91
CA TRP A 262 1.95 6.49 16.06
C TRP A 262 1.73 7.01 17.49
N THR A 263 2.75 6.94 18.36
CA THR A 263 2.71 7.51 19.70
C THR A 263 3.55 8.79 19.80
N GLU A 264 3.26 9.61 20.81
CA GLU A 264 4.05 10.81 21.11
C GLU A 264 5.54 10.50 21.34
N ALA A 265 5.87 9.31 21.88
CA ALA A 265 7.25 8.88 22.06
C ALA A 265 7.96 8.59 20.74
N TRP A 266 7.26 7.98 19.78
CA TRP A 266 7.77 7.74 18.43
C TRP A 266 8.01 9.06 17.68
N TYR A 267 7.07 10.02 17.79
CA TYR A 267 7.24 11.36 17.23
C TYR A 267 8.38 12.14 17.89
N ALA A 268 8.59 11.95 19.21
CA ALA A 268 9.69 12.57 19.92
C ALA A 268 11.08 12.10 19.40
N ASP A 269 11.17 10.84 18.98
CA ASP A 269 12.40 10.28 18.40
C ASP A 269 12.78 10.94 17.07
N MET A 270 11.81 11.43 16.29
CA MET A 270 12.06 12.12 15.01
C MET A 270 12.71 13.48 15.16
N LYS A 271 12.59 14.12 16.34
CA LYS A 271 13.18 15.43 16.67
C LYS A 271 14.24 15.39 17.76
N ASP A 272 14.88 14.24 17.98
CA ASP A 272 15.92 14.05 18.99
C ASP A 272 15.47 14.27 20.46
N ALA A 273 14.18 14.15 20.74
CA ALA A 273 13.61 14.34 22.07
C ALA A 273 13.32 13.02 22.83
N GLY A 274 13.66 11.87 22.25
CA GLY A 274 13.56 10.55 22.87
C GLY A 274 14.71 10.26 23.85
N GLU A 275 14.71 9.05 24.41
CA GLU A 275 15.75 8.61 25.37
C GLU A 275 17.15 8.58 24.73
N LYS A 276 17.24 8.01 23.53
CA LYS A 276 18.43 8.04 22.68
C LYS A 276 18.07 8.71 21.36
N LYS A 277 19.04 9.36 20.70
CA LYS A 277 18.83 9.78 19.33
C LYS A 277 18.71 8.56 18.43
N VAL A 278 17.67 8.57 17.60
CA VAL A 278 17.35 7.47 16.69
C VAL A 278 18.02 7.68 15.35
N PHE A 279 18.69 6.65 14.84
CA PHE A 279 19.39 6.70 13.58
C PHE A 279 18.43 6.68 12.39
N GLY A 280 17.40 5.85 12.41
CA GLY A 280 16.49 5.78 11.26
C GLY A 280 15.16 5.11 11.52
N PHE A 281 14.34 5.11 10.46
CA PHE A 281 12.98 4.56 10.39
C PHE A 281 12.80 3.77 9.09
N PHE A 282 11.99 2.73 9.12
CA PHE A 282 11.53 2.06 7.91
C PHE A 282 10.25 2.72 7.40
N GLY A 283 10.23 3.15 6.13
CA GLY A 283 8.99 3.73 5.61
C GLY A 283 9.03 4.08 4.13
N PRO A 284 7.84 4.26 3.56
CA PRO A 284 7.66 4.79 2.21
C PRO A 284 7.77 6.32 2.16
N ALA A 285 7.62 6.90 0.96
CA ALA A 285 7.76 8.34 0.76
C ALA A 285 6.78 9.17 1.61
N TRP A 286 5.54 8.70 1.79
CA TRP A 286 4.56 9.41 2.61
C TRP A 286 5.01 9.55 4.07
N LEU A 287 5.76 8.60 4.63
CA LEU A 287 6.29 8.72 6.00
C LEU A 287 7.22 9.93 6.13
N ILE A 288 7.99 10.25 5.09
CA ILE A 288 8.88 11.42 5.06
C ILE A 288 8.05 12.71 5.12
N ASN A 289 7.08 12.85 4.21
CA ASN A 289 6.40 14.11 3.96
C ASN A 289 5.29 14.42 4.97
N TYR A 290 4.58 13.40 5.44
CA TYR A 290 3.37 13.57 6.27
C TYR A 290 3.59 13.21 7.74
N VAL A 291 4.74 12.64 8.08
CA VAL A 291 5.02 12.22 9.46
C VAL A 291 6.34 12.77 9.96
N ILE A 292 7.47 12.36 9.35
CA ILE A 292 8.78 12.76 9.89
C ILE A 292 9.00 14.27 9.75
N LEU A 293 8.63 14.87 8.62
CA LEU A 293 8.73 16.32 8.43
C LEU A 293 7.90 17.08 9.48
N ASP A 294 6.65 16.69 9.67
CA ASP A 294 5.74 17.34 10.63
C ASP A 294 6.19 17.21 12.09
N HIS A 295 6.92 16.13 12.39
CA HIS A 295 7.43 15.86 13.75
C HIS A 295 8.94 16.10 13.89
N SER A 296 9.61 16.68 12.88
CA SER A 296 11.05 16.94 12.88
C SER A 296 11.48 18.09 13.80
N GLY A 297 10.54 18.85 14.32
CA GLY A 297 10.81 20.10 15.02
C GLY A 297 11.19 21.26 14.08
N TYR A 298 10.86 21.13 12.80
CA TYR A 298 11.02 22.21 11.82
C TYR A 298 9.88 23.22 11.96
N ASP A 299 10.22 24.47 12.25
CA ASP A 299 9.28 25.58 12.27
C ASP A 299 9.96 26.79 11.57
N PRO A 300 9.66 27.02 10.27
CA PRO A 300 10.25 28.11 9.52
C PRO A 300 9.79 29.49 10.00
N ASP A 301 8.63 29.61 10.63
CA ASP A 301 8.10 30.87 11.13
C ASP A 301 8.84 31.33 12.39
N GLU A 302 9.24 30.38 13.24
CA GLU A 302 10.06 30.64 14.43
C GLU A 302 11.58 30.53 14.13
N GLY A 303 11.97 30.11 12.93
CA GLY A 303 13.36 29.91 12.51
C GLY A 303 14.01 28.66 13.09
N GLU A 304 13.23 27.69 13.53
CA GLU A 304 13.71 26.43 14.07
C GLU A 304 13.89 25.39 12.95
N MET A 305 15.08 24.80 12.89
CA MET A 305 15.41 23.81 11.87
C MET A 305 15.11 22.38 12.33
N GLY A 306 15.07 22.13 13.63
CA GLY A 306 14.89 20.76 14.15
C GLY A 306 15.87 19.78 13.51
N THR A 307 15.33 18.71 12.90
CA THR A 307 16.09 17.72 12.14
C THR A 307 15.98 17.91 10.61
N PHE A 308 15.37 19.00 10.13
CA PHE A 308 15.22 19.32 8.71
C PHE A 308 16.58 19.36 7.99
N GLY A 309 16.69 18.70 6.84
CA GLY A 309 17.91 18.65 6.03
C GLY A 309 18.96 17.66 6.53
N ASP A 310 18.75 17.03 7.68
CA ASP A 310 19.64 16.00 8.26
C ASP A 310 19.23 14.57 7.92
N TRP A 311 18.29 14.38 7.02
CA TRP A 311 17.78 13.07 6.61
C TRP A 311 18.31 12.66 5.24
N ALA A 312 18.38 11.36 5.03
CA ALA A 312 18.62 10.72 3.74
C ALA A 312 17.90 9.38 3.69
N ILE A 313 17.82 8.78 2.50
CA ILE A 313 17.24 7.46 2.30
C ILE A 313 18.19 6.54 1.55
N CYS A 314 18.10 5.25 1.87
CA CYS A 314 18.81 4.19 1.13
C CYS A 314 17.93 2.95 1.01
N VAL A 315 18.37 1.97 0.21
CA VAL A 315 17.69 0.66 0.12
C VAL A 315 17.71 0.00 1.49
N PRO A 316 16.55 -0.51 1.98
CA PRO A 316 16.46 -1.15 3.27
C PRO A 316 17.12 -2.55 3.26
N PRO A 317 17.41 -3.15 4.44
CA PRO A 317 17.96 -4.51 4.52
C PRO A 317 17.07 -5.57 3.89
N GLU A 318 15.77 -5.38 3.90
CA GLU A 318 14.73 -6.22 3.27
C GLU A 318 13.74 -5.32 2.52
N GLY A 319 13.35 -5.70 1.29
CA GLY A 319 12.34 -4.99 0.52
C GLY A 319 10.94 -5.21 1.10
N PHE A 320 10.15 -4.16 1.18
CA PHE A 320 8.78 -4.20 1.73
C PHE A 320 7.93 -3.10 1.11
N PHE A 321 6.63 -3.11 1.42
CA PHE A 321 5.76 -1.94 1.27
C PHE A 321 4.93 -1.75 2.54
N TRP A 322 4.46 -0.52 2.78
CA TRP A 322 3.64 -0.18 3.93
C TRP A 322 2.58 0.84 3.57
N GLY A 323 1.31 0.48 3.84
CA GLY A 323 0.17 1.34 3.58
C GLY A 323 -0.13 1.53 2.08
N GLY A 324 -0.85 2.58 1.78
CA GLY A 324 -1.36 2.93 0.45
C GLY A 324 -2.87 2.86 0.38
N THR A 325 -3.42 3.62 -0.55
CA THR A 325 -4.88 3.75 -0.73
C THR A 325 -5.27 3.26 -2.12
N TRP A 326 -6.20 2.30 -2.18
CA TRP A 326 -6.84 1.84 -3.41
C TRP A 326 -8.17 2.55 -3.61
N VAL A 327 -8.45 2.94 -4.85
CA VAL A 327 -9.69 3.59 -5.23
C VAL A 327 -10.56 2.59 -5.98
N LEU A 328 -11.79 2.39 -5.50
CA LEU A 328 -12.73 1.43 -6.07
C LEU A 328 -14.02 2.13 -6.52
N GLY A 329 -14.61 1.63 -7.61
CA GLY A 329 -15.93 2.05 -8.07
C GLY A 329 -16.99 1.04 -7.67
N ASN A 330 -18.18 1.51 -7.28
CA ASN A 330 -19.30 0.63 -7.01
C ASN A 330 -19.90 0.09 -8.32
N LYS A 331 -20.10 -1.23 -8.41
CA LYS A 331 -20.68 -1.87 -9.61
C LYS A 331 -22.09 -1.38 -9.96
N ASP A 332 -22.84 -0.93 -8.94
CA ASP A 332 -24.24 -0.49 -9.07
C ASP A 332 -24.38 1.03 -9.30
N THR A 333 -23.24 1.75 -9.42
CA THR A 333 -23.25 3.19 -9.75
C THR A 333 -24.00 3.46 -11.05
N LYS A 334 -24.78 4.54 -11.07
CA LYS A 334 -25.52 4.99 -12.24
C LYS A 334 -24.75 5.98 -13.12
N ILE A 335 -23.56 6.38 -12.67
CA ILE A 335 -22.67 7.34 -13.34
C ILE A 335 -21.33 6.69 -13.69
N LYS A 336 -21.41 5.53 -14.35
CA LYS A 336 -20.24 4.68 -14.67
C LYS A 336 -19.17 5.39 -15.46
N GLN A 337 -19.57 6.22 -16.44
CA GLN A 337 -18.60 6.95 -17.27
C GLN A 337 -17.84 7.99 -16.44
N THR A 338 -18.54 8.76 -15.61
CA THR A 338 -17.91 9.77 -14.74
C THR A 338 -17.02 9.11 -13.70
N VAL A 339 -17.48 8.05 -13.03
CA VAL A 339 -16.68 7.27 -12.06
C VAL A 339 -15.43 6.72 -12.73
N GLY A 340 -15.56 6.14 -13.93
CA GLY A 340 -14.43 5.62 -14.69
C GLY A 340 -13.39 6.69 -15.05
N LYS A 341 -13.81 7.87 -15.50
CA LYS A 341 -12.93 9.00 -15.81
C LYS A 341 -12.17 9.49 -14.58
N ILE A 342 -12.84 9.60 -13.43
CA ILE A 342 -12.21 10.03 -12.17
C ILE A 342 -11.20 9.00 -11.71
N ILE A 343 -11.58 7.73 -11.65
CA ILE A 343 -10.68 6.64 -11.24
C ILE A 343 -9.46 6.56 -12.17
N GLN A 344 -9.67 6.65 -13.48
CA GLN A 344 -8.57 6.67 -14.45
C GLN A 344 -7.63 7.86 -14.22
N TRP A 345 -8.16 9.05 -14.00
CA TRP A 345 -7.37 10.25 -13.72
C TRP A 345 -6.54 10.14 -12.43
N ILE A 346 -7.12 9.51 -11.39
CA ILE A 346 -6.43 9.29 -10.11
C ILE A 346 -5.33 8.23 -10.25
N THR A 347 -5.62 7.09 -10.89
CA THR A 347 -4.81 5.87 -10.74
C THR A 347 -3.97 5.50 -11.97
N LEU A 348 -4.33 5.97 -13.16
CA LEU A 348 -3.78 5.47 -14.43
C LEU A 348 -3.35 6.56 -15.42
N ASP A 349 -3.78 7.80 -15.23
CA ASP A 349 -3.37 8.90 -16.12
C ASP A 349 -1.95 9.34 -15.81
N SER A 350 -1.02 8.89 -16.67
CA SER A 350 0.39 9.25 -16.57
C SER A 350 0.75 10.55 -17.31
N SER A 351 -0.22 11.31 -17.85
CA SER A 351 0.04 12.59 -18.51
C SER A 351 0.43 13.70 -17.50
N ASP A 352 0.86 14.86 -18.00
CA ASP A 352 1.22 16.02 -17.16
C ASP A 352 -0.01 16.66 -16.47
N THR A 353 -1.22 16.26 -16.85
CA THR A 353 -2.48 16.69 -16.25
C THR A 353 -3.12 15.64 -15.35
N GLY A 354 -2.54 14.43 -15.30
CA GLY A 354 -2.97 13.36 -14.39
C GLY A 354 -2.62 13.65 -12.94
N LEU A 355 -3.40 13.09 -12.02
CA LEU A 355 -3.17 13.28 -10.58
C LEU A 355 -1.75 12.89 -10.17
N GLN A 356 -1.28 11.73 -10.63
CA GLN A 356 0.01 11.19 -10.21
C GLN A 356 1.18 12.13 -10.59
N TYR A 357 1.10 12.81 -11.75
CA TYR A 357 2.10 13.81 -12.10
C TYR A 357 2.08 15.02 -11.16
N MET A 358 0.88 15.51 -10.83
CA MET A 358 0.75 16.62 -9.89
C MET A 358 1.27 16.24 -8.49
N TRP A 359 1.00 15.01 -8.07
CA TRP A 359 1.41 14.48 -6.77
C TRP A 359 2.93 14.30 -6.68
N ALA A 360 3.54 13.67 -7.70
CA ALA A 360 4.99 13.47 -7.75
C ALA A 360 5.80 14.78 -7.80
N ASN A 361 5.21 15.85 -8.35
CA ASN A 361 5.87 17.15 -8.50
C ASN A 361 5.42 18.20 -7.47
N GLY A 362 4.56 17.84 -6.50
CA GLY A 362 4.09 18.75 -5.46
C GLY A 362 3.21 19.92 -5.97
N THR A 363 2.52 19.71 -7.11
CA THR A 363 1.69 20.74 -7.74
C THR A 363 0.18 20.50 -7.58
N PHE A 364 -0.20 19.50 -6.80
CA PHE A 364 -1.59 19.19 -6.51
C PHE A 364 -2.29 20.29 -5.72
N SER A 365 -1.60 20.86 -4.74
CA SER A 365 -2.04 22.01 -3.94
C SER A 365 -0.92 23.02 -3.80
N GLU A 366 -1.26 24.27 -3.43
CA GLU A 366 -0.25 25.27 -3.11
C GLU A 366 0.55 24.85 -1.89
N GLY A 367 1.88 24.80 -2.02
CA GLY A 367 2.78 24.29 -0.98
C GLY A 367 2.73 22.78 -0.78
N GLY A 368 2.09 22.03 -1.68
CA GLY A 368 1.98 20.58 -1.59
C GLY A 368 3.33 19.86 -1.58
N GLY A 369 3.43 18.82 -0.75
CA GLY A 369 4.57 17.92 -0.73
C GLY A 369 4.64 17.06 -2.01
N LYS A 370 5.83 16.58 -2.35
CA LYS A 370 6.05 15.57 -3.38
C LYS A 370 5.92 14.18 -2.75
N ASP A 371 5.32 13.23 -3.46
CA ASP A 371 5.20 11.85 -2.97
C ASP A 371 5.51 10.84 -4.07
N ALA A 372 5.80 9.60 -3.69
CA ALA A 372 5.95 8.50 -4.61
C ALA A 372 4.57 8.04 -5.11
N VAL A 373 4.43 7.86 -6.42
CA VAL A 373 3.18 7.50 -7.07
C VAL A 373 3.25 6.12 -7.70
N ALA A 374 2.10 5.47 -7.90
CA ALA A 374 2.04 4.13 -8.45
C ALA A 374 2.63 4.02 -9.87
N SER A 375 2.66 5.11 -10.63
CA SER A 375 3.25 5.18 -11.96
C SER A 375 4.76 5.41 -11.92
N ALA A 376 5.55 4.37 -12.17
CA ALA A 376 7.00 4.52 -12.36
C ALA A 376 7.31 5.44 -13.55
N ALA A 377 6.52 5.41 -14.62
CA ALA A 377 6.70 6.30 -15.77
C ALA A 377 6.55 7.78 -15.42
N VAL A 378 5.74 8.13 -14.42
CA VAL A 378 5.64 9.49 -13.91
C VAL A 378 6.86 9.84 -13.05
N MET A 379 7.24 8.99 -12.10
CA MET A 379 8.38 9.24 -11.21
C MET A 379 9.70 9.38 -11.99
N GLU A 380 9.94 8.53 -13.00
CA GLU A 380 11.14 8.57 -13.85
C GLU A 380 11.37 9.91 -14.58
N ARG A 381 10.32 10.72 -14.78
CA ARG A 381 10.41 12.04 -15.44
C ARG A 381 10.10 13.21 -14.53
N SER A 382 9.89 12.96 -13.26
CA SER A 382 9.59 13.97 -12.24
C SER A 382 10.84 14.34 -11.45
N ASP A 383 10.84 15.53 -10.82
CA ASP A 383 11.90 15.96 -9.91
C ASP A 383 11.60 15.51 -8.48
N GLY A 384 12.24 14.40 -8.06
CA GLY A 384 12.09 13.83 -6.73
C GLY A 384 12.96 14.45 -5.64
N LYS A 385 13.66 15.56 -5.91
CA LYS A 385 14.52 16.20 -4.91
C LYS A 385 13.72 16.82 -3.78
N LEU A 386 14.11 16.51 -2.55
CA LEU A 386 13.55 17.07 -1.33
C LEU A 386 14.62 17.77 -0.51
N ASP A 387 14.40 19.03 -0.14
CA ASP A 387 15.29 19.78 0.74
C ASP A 387 15.39 19.13 2.13
N PHE A 388 14.31 18.51 2.58
CA PHE A 388 14.27 17.71 3.80
C PHE A 388 15.30 16.58 3.80
N LEU A 389 15.58 15.98 2.65
CA LEU A 389 16.59 14.95 2.44
C LEU A 389 17.97 15.52 2.06
N GLY A 390 18.20 16.82 2.28
CA GLY A 390 19.44 17.48 1.87
C GLY A 390 19.62 17.54 0.35
N GLY A 391 18.53 17.59 -0.39
CA GLY A 391 18.50 17.64 -1.86
C GLY A 391 18.63 16.29 -2.55
N GLN A 392 18.54 15.18 -1.82
CA GLN A 392 18.51 13.84 -2.44
C GLN A 392 17.25 13.65 -3.27
N ASP A 393 17.38 13.04 -4.45
CA ASP A 393 16.25 12.60 -5.26
C ASP A 393 15.68 11.30 -4.69
N MET A 394 14.45 11.36 -4.17
CA MET A 394 13.83 10.20 -3.53
C MET A 394 13.40 9.12 -4.53
N PHE A 395 13.15 9.48 -5.80
CA PHE A 395 12.69 8.52 -6.79
C PHE A 395 13.77 7.53 -7.20
N GLU A 396 15.07 7.86 -7.01
CA GLU A 396 16.16 6.88 -7.20
C GLU A 396 16.02 5.64 -6.29
N ILE A 397 15.35 5.79 -5.14
CA ILE A 397 15.10 4.70 -4.19
C ILE A 397 13.68 4.15 -4.32
N PHE A 398 12.65 5.03 -4.43
CA PHE A 398 11.26 4.56 -4.39
C PHE A 398 10.77 3.92 -5.70
N VAL A 399 11.34 4.24 -6.87
CA VAL A 399 11.01 3.53 -8.11
C VAL A 399 11.38 2.04 -7.99
N PRO A 400 12.63 1.65 -7.72
CA PRO A 400 12.97 0.23 -7.54
C PRO A 400 12.30 -0.41 -6.32
N ALA A 401 12.00 0.35 -5.25
CA ALA A 401 11.27 -0.18 -4.09
C ALA A 401 9.85 -0.63 -4.47
N GLY A 402 9.14 0.15 -5.29
CA GLY A 402 7.82 -0.22 -5.80
C GLY A 402 7.85 -1.45 -6.73
N GLU A 403 8.94 -1.63 -7.50
CA GLU A 403 9.13 -2.80 -8.36
C GLU A 403 9.41 -4.08 -7.56
N ASN A 404 10.07 -3.97 -6.41
CA ASN A 404 10.44 -5.09 -5.54
C ASN A 404 9.35 -5.47 -4.53
N ALA A 405 8.32 -4.66 -4.35
CA ALA A 405 7.18 -4.96 -3.50
C ALA A 405 6.29 -6.05 -4.10
N SER A 406 5.67 -6.89 -3.26
CA SER A 406 4.80 -7.98 -3.71
C SER A 406 3.53 -8.05 -2.88
N GLY A 407 2.36 -8.02 -3.55
CA GLY A 407 1.04 -8.22 -2.95
C GLY A 407 0.48 -9.64 -3.10
N LYS A 408 1.28 -10.57 -3.65
CA LYS A 408 0.79 -11.91 -4.05
C LYS A 408 0.44 -12.84 -2.89
N ASN A 409 1.07 -12.63 -1.75
CA ASN A 409 0.98 -13.53 -0.59
C ASN A 409 0.00 -13.02 0.48
N MET A 410 -0.75 -11.96 0.19
CA MET A 410 -1.69 -11.35 1.13
C MET A 410 -3.09 -11.95 1.00
N THR A 411 -3.84 -11.95 2.10
CA THR A 411 -5.23 -12.37 2.18
C THR A 411 -6.06 -11.37 3.00
N GLU A 412 -7.38 -11.46 2.93
CA GLU A 412 -8.28 -10.61 3.74
C GLU A 412 -8.14 -10.81 5.26
N PHE A 413 -7.42 -11.83 5.71
CA PHE A 413 -7.19 -12.14 7.13
C PHE A 413 -5.90 -11.54 7.68
N ASP A 414 -5.04 -10.96 6.84
CA ASP A 414 -3.69 -10.56 7.24
C ASP A 414 -3.70 -9.46 8.32
N GLU A 415 -4.67 -8.54 8.31
CA GLU A 415 -4.83 -7.50 9.34
C GLU A 415 -4.99 -8.11 10.75
N ASP A 416 -5.94 -9.05 10.88
CA ASP A 416 -6.21 -9.72 12.15
C ASP A 416 -5.03 -10.60 12.57
N ILE A 417 -4.50 -11.40 11.63
CA ILE A 417 -3.39 -12.33 11.92
C ILE A 417 -2.12 -11.57 12.32
N ASN A 418 -1.80 -10.47 11.67
CA ASN A 418 -0.69 -9.59 12.05
C ASN A 418 -0.87 -9.03 13.47
N SER A 419 -2.08 -8.59 13.81
CA SER A 419 -2.41 -8.11 15.16
C SER A 419 -2.19 -9.20 16.21
N PHE A 420 -2.70 -10.41 15.98
CA PHE A 420 -2.50 -11.56 16.87
C PHE A 420 -1.03 -11.93 17.02
N TRP A 421 -0.29 -11.93 15.90
CA TRP A 421 1.15 -12.21 15.92
C TRP A 421 1.92 -11.18 16.75
N ARG A 422 1.68 -9.89 16.50
CA ARG A 422 2.33 -8.79 17.24
C ARG A 422 2.04 -8.85 18.75
N GLU A 423 0.83 -9.20 19.14
CA GLU A 423 0.49 -9.42 20.55
C GLU A 423 1.37 -10.49 21.20
N GLN A 424 1.53 -11.66 20.54
CA GLN A 424 2.33 -12.75 21.07
C GLN A 424 3.85 -12.45 21.05
N VAL A 425 4.32 -11.72 20.05
CA VAL A 425 5.71 -11.20 20.02
C VAL A 425 5.97 -10.31 21.23
N ASN A 426 5.07 -9.36 21.50
CA ASN A 426 5.20 -8.46 22.65
C ASN A 426 5.26 -9.21 23.99
N GLU A 427 4.44 -10.23 24.19
CA GLU A 427 4.43 -11.08 25.39
C GLU A 427 5.75 -11.87 25.54
N TYR A 428 6.30 -12.39 24.44
CA TYR A 428 7.60 -13.05 24.42
C TYR A 428 8.75 -12.08 24.72
N VAL A 429 8.78 -10.93 24.08
CA VAL A 429 9.81 -9.90 24.26
C VAL A 429 9.81 -9.36 25.69
N ALA A 430 8.61 -9.18 26.27
CA ALA A 430 8.46 -8.78 27.69
C ALA A 430 8.88 -9.88 28.69
N GLY A 431 9.10 -11.12 28.23
CA GLY A 431 9.45 -12.26 29.08
C GLY A 431 8.26 -12.87 29.83
N SER A 432 7.01 -12.52 29.46
CA SER A 432 5.78 -13.08 30.01
C SER A 432 5.52 -14.50 29.53
N LYS A 433 6.03 -14.87 28.36
CA LYS A 433 5.90 -16.19 27.72
C LYS A 433 7.23 -16.69 27.19
N SER A 434 7.36 -18.03 27.08
CA SER A 434 8.43 -18.61 26.24
C SER A 434 8.13 -18.42 24.77
N ARG A 435 9.14 -18.57 23.93
CA ARG A 435 8.99 -18.51 22.47
C ARG A 435 7.98 -19.54 21.93
N GLU A 436 8.06 -20.76 22.44
CA GLU A 436 7.16 -21.85 22.08
C GLU A 436 5.72 -21.54 22.51
N GLN A 437 5.54 -21.01 23.73
CA GLN A 437 4.22 -20.65 24.22
C GLN A 437 3.60 -19.53 23.39
N ALA A 438 4.37 -18.51 22.99
CA ALA A 438 3.89 -17.43 22.12
C ALA A 438 3.39 -17.96 20.78
N ILE A 439 4.15 -18.90 20.13
CA ILE A 439 3.75 -19.52 18.88
C ILE A 439 2.48 -20.38 19.03
N GLU A 440 2.38 -21.15 20.12
CA GLU A 440 1.20 -21.98 20.37
C GLU A 440 -0.05 -21.15 20.65
N ASP A 441 0.07 -20.09 21.48
CA ASP A 441 -1.03 -19.18 21.77
C ASP A 441 -1.48 -18.43 20.52
N PHE A 442 -0.55 -18.01 19.65
CA PHE A 442 -0.85 -17.44 18.35
C PHE A 442 -1.69 -18.38 17.47
N LYS A 443 -1.23 -19.63 17.28
CA LYS A 443 -1.97 -20.62 16.50
C LYS A 443 -3.36 -20.87 17.05
N LYS A 444 -3.47 -20.93 18.38
CA LYS A 444 -4.76 -21.10 19.05
C LYS A 444 -5.67 -19.90 18.83
N GLN A 445 -5.15 -18.67 18.94
CA GLN A 445 -5.92 -17.44 18.73
C GLN A 445 -6.46 -17.35 17.31
N VAL A 446 -5.64 -17.64 16.29
CA VAL A 446 -6.07 -17.69 14.89
C VAL A 446 -7.17 -18.75 14.68
N LYS A 447 -7.05 -19.93 15.30
CA LYS A 447 -8.08 -20.96 15.22
C LYS A 447 -9.39 -20.53 15.89
N ASP A 448 -9.30 -19.95 17.07
CA ASP A 448 -10.48 -19.56 17.86
C ASP A 448 -11.25 -18.39 17.24
N GLU A 449 -10.54 -17.40 16.66
CA GLU A 449 -11.14 -16.16 16.12
C GLU A 449 -11.50 -16.24 14.64
N LEU A 450 -10.71 -16.97 13.83
CA LEU A 450 -10.88 -17.02 12.37
C LEU A 450 -11.29 -18.41 11.85
N ASP A 451 -11.34 -19.44 12.69
CA ASP A 451 -11.60 -20.85 12.34
C ASP A 451 -10.58 -21.43 11.32
N ILE A 452 -9.34 -20.95 11.36
CA ILE A 452 -8.25 -21.40 10.48
C ILE A 452 -7.33 -22.34 11.25
N ASP A 453 -7.17 -23.56 10.76
CA ASP A 453 -6.24 -24.55 11.36
C ASP A 453 -4.78 -24.25 10.96
N ALA A 454 -3.84 -24.50 11.88
CA ALA A 454 -2.40 -24.45 11.57
C ALA A 454 -1.95 -25.71 10.78
N GLU A 455 -0.86 -25.57 10.01
CA GLU A 455 -0.16 -26.68 9.37
C GLU A 455 0.31 -27.74 10.37
#